data_afdecec3896bd8d9cd93e8b8688318f3
#
_entry.id   afdecec3896bd8d9cd93e8b8688318f3
#
_cell.length_a   1.000
_cell.length_b   1.000
_cell.length_c   1.000
_cell.angle_alpha   90.00
_cell.angle_beta   90.00
_cell.angle_gamma   90.00
#
_symmetry.space_group_name_H-M   'P 1'
#
loop_
_entity.id
_entity.type
_entity.pdbx_description
1 polymer ?
#
loop_
_entity_poly.entity_id
_entity_poly.type
_entity_poly.pdbx_seq_one_letter_code
_entity_poly.pdbx_strand_id
1 'polypeptide(L)'
;RKIMVHLYKETCHWCKELEEDILNQEDISSYLNIRYYPIRLNVNHDRNIRVNQRVYKSSAHGNHELVQALTQGNVSLPMIIFIDNRYNVIQAFPGRQKSEKFIHILKYFGDDHYLRVPWNRYMATKTNYKSDNNHGHFTNQK
;
A
#
# COMPACT_ATOMS: atom_id res chain seq x y z
N ARG A 1 8.55 12.72 0.91
CA ARG A 1 8.29 11.28 0.90
C ARG A 1 6.80 11.01 0.97
N LYS A 2 6.36 9.96 0.30
CA LYS A 2 5.01 9.44 0.41
C LYS A 2 4.89 8.49 1.59
N ILE A 3 3.68 8.17 1.97
CA ILE A 3 3.41 7.17 3.00
C ILE A 3 2.94 5.88 2.32
N MET A 4 3.51 4.77 2.74
CA MET A 4 2.98 3.44 2.38
C MET A 4 2.41 2.80 3.64
N VAL A 5 1.12 2.51 3.64
CA VAL A 5 0.45 1.86 4.75
C VAL A 5 0.25 0.39 4.41
N HIS A 6 0.71 -0.49 5.28
CA HIS A 6 0.37 -1.90 5.27
C HIS A 6 -0.73 -2.15 6.29
N LEU A 7 -1.93 -2.40 5.81
CA LEU A 7 -3.04 -2.80 6.67
C LEU A 7 -2.93 -4.28 6.99
N TYR A 8 -3.02 -4.60 8.27
CA TYR A 8 -2.89 -5.99 8.74
C TYR A 8 -3.81 -6.26 9.93
N LYS A 9 -3.89 -7.51 10.26
CA LYS A 9 -4.57 -8.04 11.44
C LYS A 9 -3.70 -9.14 12.06
N GLU A 10 -3.70 -9.29 13.37
CA GLU A 10 -2.85 -10.28 14.05
C GLU A 10 -3.11 -11.72 13.57
N THR A 11 -4.35 -12.03 13.23
CA THR A 11 -4.76 -13.36 12.75
C THR A 11 -4.60 -13.55 11.25
N CYS A 12 -4.05 -12.57 10.54
CA CYS A 12 -3.92 -12.62 9.10
C CYS A 12 -2.60 -13.28 8.69
N HIS A 13 -2.67 -14.53 8.25
CA HIS A 13 -1.52 -15.29 7.77
C HIS A 13 -0.82 -14.61 6.56
N TRP A 14 -1.61 -14.16 5.60
CA TRP A 14 -1.10 -13.52 4.38
C TRP A 14 -0.44 -12.15 4.65
N CYS A 15 -0.87 -11.45 5.70
CA CYS A 15 -0.23 -10.21 6.13
C CYS A 15 1.19 -10.48 6.64
N LYS A 16 1.37 -11.54 7.42
CA LYS A 16 2.65 -12.00 7.92
C LYS A 16 3.58 -12.39 6.77
N GLU A 17 3.06 -13.18 5.86
CA GLU A 17 3.80 -13.64 4.69
C GLU A 17 4.26 -12.48 3.80
N LEU A 18 3.40 -11.48 3.60
CA LEU A 18 3.77 -10.27 2.88
C LEU A 18 4.96 -9.56 3.54
N GLU A 19 4.95 -9.41 4.85
CA GLU A 19 6.06 -8.78 5.57
C GLU A 19 7.35 -9.59 5.47
N GLU A 20 7.26 -10.88 5.74
CA GLU A 20 8.44 -11.76 5.79
C GLU A 20 9.04 -12.00 4.40
N ASP A 21 8.20 -12.25 3.41
CA ASP A 21 8.66 -12.71 2.09
C ASP A 21 8.85 -11.58 1.08
N ILE A 22 8.16 -10.45 1.25
CA ILE A 22 8.19 -9.35 0.28
C ILE A 22 8.80 -8.08 0.88
N LEU A 23 8.19 -7.54 1.93
CA LEU A 23 8.60 -6.24 2.47
C LEU A 23 10.00 -6.26 3.09
N ASN A 24 10.46 -7.43 3.56
CA ASN A 24 11.79 -7.58 4.15
C ASN A 24 12.89 -7.89 3.12
N GLN A 25 12.56 -8.06 1.85
CA GLN A 25 13.59 -8.19 0.82
C GLN A 25 14.43 -6.91 0.75
N GLU A 26 15.75 -7.08 0.62
CA GLU A 26 16.69 -5.97 0.76
C GLU A 26 16.43 -4.84 -0.24
N ASP A 27 16.19 -5.14 -1.49
CA ASP A 27 15.89 -4.16 -2.52
C ASP A 27 14.59 -3.39 -2.24
N ILE A 28 13.57 -4.10 -1.77
CA ILE A 28 12.27 -3.52 -1.43
C ILE A 28 12.36 -2.66 -0.17
N SER A 29 12.93 -3.21 0.90
CA SER A 29 13.04 -2.49 2.16
C SER A 29 13.93 -1.25 2.04
N SER A 30 15.01 -1.34 1.30
CA SER A 30 15.90 -0.20 1.05
C SER A 30 15.19 0.90 0.29
N TYR A 31 14.45 0.55 -0.76
CA TYR A 31 13.69 1.53 -1.54
C TYR A 31 12.58 2.16 -0.70
N LEU A 32 11.85 1.35 0.08
CA LEU A 32 10.82 1.84 0.99
C LEU A 32 11.37 2.87 1.97
N ASN A 33 12.49 2.57 2.59
CA ASN A 33 13.09 3.46 3.60
C ASN A 33 13.61 4.77 3.01
N ILE A 34 14.00 4.78 1.74
CA ILE A 34 14.49 5.98 1.06
C ILE A 34 13.33 6.85 0.55
N ARG A 35 12.31 6.23 -0.04
CA ARG A 35 11.26 6.96 -0.79
C ARG A 35 9.95 7.12 -0.04
N TYR A 36 9.74 6.33 1.01
CA TYR A 36 8.48 6.31 1.74
C TYR A 36 8.68 6.45 3.24
N TYR A 37 7.59 6.75 3.93
CA TYR A 37 7.42 6.45 5.33
C TYR A 37 6.57 5.17 5.42
N PRO A 38 7.18 4.01 5.65
CA PRO A 38 6.42 2.77 5.75
C PRO A 38 5.74 2.68 7.12
N ILE A 39 4.47 2.38 7.12
CA ILE A 39 3.64 2.30 8.32
C ILE A 39 2.88 0.97 8.31
N ARG A 40 2.92 0.28 9.44
CA ARG A 40 2.02 -0.84 9.72
C ARG A 40 0.81 -0.32 10.48
N LEU A 41 -0.38 -0.61 10.00
CA LEU A 41 -1.61 -0.21 10.69
C LEU A 41 -2.50 -1.44 10.91
N ASN A 42 -2.67 -1.80 12.17
CA ASN A 42 -3.62 -2.83 12.55
C ASN A 42 -5.04 -2.30 12.35
N VAL A 43 -5.87 -3.05 11.63
CA VAL A 43 -7.26 -2.64 11.38
C VAL A 43 -8.08 -2.50 12.66
N ASN A 44 -7.65 -3.16 13.75
CA ASN A 44 -8.27 -3.10 15.08
C ASN A 44 -7.44 -2.27 16.06
N HIS A 45 -6.64 -1.32 15.57
CA HIS A 45 -5.83 -0.47 16.44
C HIS A 45 -6.68 0.11 17.57
N ASP A 46 -6.20 0.04 18.82
CA ASP A 46 -6.99 0.28 20.02
C ASP A 46 -6.92 1.72 20.55
N ARG A 47 -6.18 2.59 19.88
CA ARG A 47 -6.01 3.99 20.27
C ARG A 47 -6.47 4.93 19.20
N ASN A 48 -6.84 6.15 19.59
CA ASN A 48 -7.12 7.20 18.62
C ASN A 48 -5.84 7.58 17.88
N ILE A 49 -5.99 7.91 16.60
CA ILE A 49 -4.89 8.34 15.73
C ILE A 49 -5.21 9.73 15.21
N ARG A 50 -4.27 10.65 15.39
CA ARG A 50 -4.37 11.99 14.81
C ARG A 50 -3.62 12.03 13.49
N VAL A 51 -4.30 12.44 12.44
CA VAL A 51 -3.68 12.73 11.16
C VAL A 51 -4.00 14.20 10.85
N ASN A 52 -2.95 15.01 10.78
CA ASN A 52 -3.10 16.44 10.63
C ASN A 52 -3.89 17.01 11.84
N GLN A 53 -5.03 17.64 11.65
CA GLN A 53 -5.86 18.19 12.72
C GLN A 53 -7.07 17.31 13.06
N ARG A 54 -7.23 16.20 12.36
CA ARG A 54 -8.36 15.29 12.55
C ARG A 54 -7.96 14.09 13.42
N VAL A 55 -8.80 13.78 14.40
CA VAL A 55 -8.67 12.60 15.24
C VAL A 55 -9.59 11.50 14.73
N TYR A 56 -9.00 10.35 14.43
CA TYR A 56 -9.72 9.13 14.07
C TYR A 56 -9.79 8.22 15.28
N LYS A 57 -10.98 7.76 15.61
CA LYS A 57 -11.22 6.99 16.84
C LYS A 57 -11.07 5.49 16.61
N SER A 58 -10.59 4.80 17.64
CA SER A 58 -10.67 3.36 17.70
C SER A 58 -12.12 2.89 17.76
N SER A 59 -12.37 1.67 17.28
CA SER A 59 -13.71 1.06 17.32
C SER A 59 -13.66 -0.21 18.17
N ALA A 60 -14.63 -0.37 19.06
CA ALA A 60 -14.75 -1.58 19.87
C ALA A 60 -15.27 -2.77 19.08
N HIS A 61 -16.00 -2.55 17.99
CA HIS A 61 -16.71 -3.58 17.25
C HIS A 61 -16.51 -3.49 15.73
N GLY A 62 -15.30 -3.14 15.30
CA GLY A 62 -15.05 -3.04 13.87
C GLY A 62 -13.67 -2.47 13.59
N ASN A 63 -13.47 -2.04 12.36
CA ASN A 63 -12.24 -1.45 11.94
C ASN A 63 -12.09 -0.02 12.47
N HIS A 64 -10.86 0.38 12.78
CA HIS A 64 -10.53 1.73 13.19
C HIS A 64 -11.07 2.76 12.18
N GLU A 65 -11.51 3.94 12.66
CA GLU A 65 -12.04 4.98 11.77
C GLU A 65 -11.07 5.40 10.68
N LEU A 66 -9.76 5.42 10.96
CA LEU A 66 -8.76 5.74 9.94
C LEU A 66 -8.74 4.69 8.84
N VAL A 67 -8.88 3.41 9.19
CA VAL A 67 -8.97 2.32 8.22
C VAL A 67 -10.20 2.50 7.33
N GLN A 68 -11.34 2.84 7.91
CA GLN A 68 -12.55 3.12 7.15
C GLN A 68 -12.36 4.30 6.18
N ALA A 69 -11.70 5.36 6.64
CA ALA A 69 -11.44 6.53 5.81
C ALA A 69 -10.49 6.23 4.65
N LEU A 70 -9.41 5.47 4.91
CA LEU A 70 -8.41 5.15 3.90
C LEU A 70 -8.93 4.17 2.84
N THR A 71 -9.87 3.30 3.20
CA THR A 71 -10.37 2.23 2.34
C THR A 71 -11.78 2.47 1.81
N GLN A 72 -12.45 3.53 2.29
CA GLN A 72 -13.87 3.78 2.03
C GLN A 72 -14.75 2.59 2.42
N GLY A 73 -14.35 1.88 3.48
CA GLY A 73 -15.04 0.70 3.97
C GLY A 73 -14.72 -0.61 3.25
N ASN A 74 -13.92 -0.57 2.20
CA ASN A 74 -13.57 -1.75 1.40
C ASN A 74 -12.24 -2.34 1.89
N VAL A 75 -12.27 -3.05 3.00
CA VAL A 75 -11.09 -3.66 3.61
C VAL A 75 -10.89 -5.08 3.09
N SER A 76 -9.70 -5.34 2.58
CA SER A 76 -9.24 -6.67 2.16
C SER A 76 -7.81 -6.84 2.65
N LEU A 77 -7.51 -7.90 3.41
CA LEU A 77 -6.20 -8.07 4.01
C LEU A 77 -5.38 -9.19 3.35
N PRO A 78 -4.06 -9.00 3.17
CA PRO A 78 -3.33 -7.76 3.39
C PRO A 78 -3.64 -6.69 2.34
N MET A 79 -3.49 -5.43 2.71
CA MET A 79 -3.77 -4.31 1.84
C MET A 79 -2.64 -3.28 1.93
N ILE A 80 -2.26 -2.74 0.80
CA ILE A 80 -1.27 -1.67 0.69
C ILE A 80 -1.97 -0.40 0.23
N ILE A 81 -1.66 0.72 0.88
CA ILE A 81 -2.22 2.03 0.53
C ILE A 81 -1.08 3.03 0.37
N PHE A 82 -1.04 3.70 -0.75
CA PHE A 82 -0.12 4.81 -0.99
C PHE A 82 -0.83 6.14 -0.74
N ILE A 83 -0.16 7.01 -0.01
CA ILE A 83 -0.67 8.32 0.39
C ILE A 83 0.38 9.37 0.03
N ASP A 84 -0.04 10.46 -0.60
CA ASP A 84 0.86 11.54 -0.98
C ASP A 84 1.23 12.45 0.21
N ASN A 85 2.09 13.43 -0.03
CA ASN A 85 2.56 14.34 0.99
C ASN A 85 1.51 15.36 1.46
N ARG A 86 0.32 15.35 0.86
CA ARG A 86 -0.85 16.14 1.28
C ARG A 86 -1.92 15.29 1.94
N TYR A 87 -1.58 14.05 2.29
CA TYR A 87 -2.47 13.05 2.91
C TYR A 87 -3.63 12.59 2.02
N ASN A 88 -3.49 12.71 0.70
CA ASN A 88 -4.46 12.13 -0.23
C ASN A 88 -4.09 10.69 -0.56
N VAL A 89 -5.09 9.80 -0.54
CA VAL A 89 -4.88 8.42 -1.00
C VAL A 89 -4.63 8.44 -2.51
N ILE A 90 -3.49 7.91 -2.91
CA ILE A 90 -3.14 7.76 -4.33
C ILE A 90 -3.77 6.48 -4.86
N GLN A 91 -3.54 5.38 -4.17
CA GLN A 91 -4.00 4.06 -4.57
C GLN A 91 -4.06 3.13 -3.38
N ALA A 92 -5.09 2.31 -3.30
CA ALA A 92 -5.22 1.19 -2.37
C ALA A 92 -5.39 -0.09 -3.19
N PHE A 93 -4.70 -1.16 -2.80
CA PHE A 93 -4.74 -2.40 -3.56
C PHE A 93 -4.41 -3.60 -2.68
N PRO A 94 -4.81 -4.83 -3.10
CA PRO A 94 -4.45 -6.05 -2.38
C PRO A 94 -2.93 -6.19 -2.29
N GLY A 95 -2.42 -6.47 -1.09
CA GLY A 95 -0.98 -6.51 -0.81
C GLY A 95 -0.26 -7.74 -1.35
N ARG A 96 -0.99 -8.83 -1.66
CA ARG A 96 -0.38 -10.06 -2.19
C ARG A 96 0.00 -9.88 -3.65
N GLN A 97 1.21 -9.40 -3.86
CA GLN A 97 1.82 -9.25 -5.17
C GLN A 97 3.12 -10.06 -5.19
N LYS A 98 3.55 -10.51 -6.37
CA LYS A 98 4.88 -11.08 -6.52
C LYS A 98 5.93 -10.01 -6.25
N SER A 99 7.06 -10.40 -5.63
CA SER A 99 8.13 -9.44 -5.30
C SER A 99 8.66 -8.69 -6.51
N GLU A 100 8.80 -9.37 -7.64
CA GLU A 100 9.24 -8.76 -8.91
C GLU A 100 8.31 -7.63 -9.38
N LYS A 101 7.01 -7.82 -9.22
CA LYS A 101 5.99 -6.81 -9.52
C LYS A 101 5.98 -5.72 -8.46
N PHE A 102 6.14 -6.09 -7.20
CA PHE A 102 6.02 -5.17 -6.08
C PHE A 102 7.05 -4.05 -6.13
N ILE A 103 8.31 -4.36 -6.45
CA ILE A 103 9.35 -3.33 -6.58
C ILE A 103 8.99 -2.31 -7.68
N HIS A 104 8.40 -2.76 -8.78
CA HIS A 104 7.95 -1.84 -9.83
C HIS A 104 6.75 -1.00 -9.40
N ILE A 105 5.83 -1.57 -8.63
CA ILE A 105 4.72 -0.80 -8.04
C ILE A 105 5.26 0.31 -7.15
N LEU A 106 6.21 0.00 -6.28
CA LEU A 106 6.83 0.97 -5.39
C LEU A 106 7.48 2.12 -6.16
N LYS A 107 8.22 1.80 -7.22
CA LYS A 107 8.90 2.81 -8.04
C LYS A 107 7.91 3.63 -8.86
N TYR A 108 6.86 2.99 -9.36
CA TYR A 108 5.83 3.68 -10.14
C TYR A 108 5.18 4.82 -9.34
N PHE A 109 4.83 4.55 -8.09
CA PHE A 109 4.26 5.57 -7.21
C PHE A 109 5.32 6.44 -6.55
N GLY A 110 6.42 5.85 -6.10
CA GLY A 110 7.48 6.55 -5.37
C GLY A 110 8.25 7.56 -6.21
N ASP A 111 8.46 7.26 -7.48
CA ASP A 111 9.19 8.13 -8.42
C ASP A 111 8.24 8.97 -9.30
N ASP A 112 6.98 9.08 -8.92
CA ASP A 112 5.95 9.91 -9.58
C ASP A 112 5.64 9.53 -11.04
N HIS A 113 5.98 8.32 -11.46
CA HIS A 113 5.62 7.86 -12.81
C HIS A 113 4.11 7.84 -13.02
N TYR A 114 3.34 7.54 -11.97
CA TYR A 114 1.87 7.48 -12.03
C TYR A 114 1.23 8.81 -12.47
N LEU A 115 1.93 9.92 -12.30
CA LEU A 115 1.47 11.25 -12.73
C LEU A 115 1.64 11.49 -14.24
N ARG A 116 2.45 10.66 -14.91
CA ARG A 116 2.88 10.90 -16.29
C ARG A 116 2.53 9.76 -17.24
N VAL A 117 2.50 8.52 -16.77
CA VAL A 117 2.41 7.33 -17.60
C VAL A 117 1.44 6.34 -17.00
N PRO A 118 0.49 5.76 -17.76
CA PRO A 118 -0.36 4.67 -17.27
C PRO A 118 0.47 3.44 -16.88
N TRP A 119 -0.02 2.67 -15.93
CA TRP A 119 0.66 1.50 -15.40
C TRP A 119 1.09 0.50 -16.47
N ASN A 120 0.19 0.17 -17.39
CA ASN A 120 0.49 -0.80 -18.45
C ASN A 120 1.64 -0.32 -19.35
N ARG A 121 1.69 0.96 -19.66
CA ARG A 121 2.77 1.53 -20.47
C ARG A 121 4.08 1.56 -19.68
N TYR A 122 4.03 1.92 -18.39
CA TYR A 122 5.19 1.87 -17.53
C TYR A 122 5.79 0.46 -17.47
N MET A 123 4.95 -0.55 -17.28
CA MET A 123 5.41 -1.94 -17.20
C MET A 123 5.94 -2.49 -18.52
N ALA A 124 5.44 -1.99 -19.64
CA ALA A 124 5.94 -2.39 -20.96
C ALA A 124 7.41 -2.04 -21.17
N THR A 125 7.96 -1.09 -20.43
CA THR A 125 9.39 -0.71 -20.50
C THR A 125 10.29 -1.63 -19.65
N LYS A 126 9.71 -2.57 -18.91
CA LYS A 126 10.46 -3.48 -18.01
C LYS A 126 10.74 -4.79 -18.71
N THR A 127 12.01 -5.01 -19.10
CA THR A 127 12.41 -6.11 -19.96
C THR A 127 12.22 -7.52 -19.37
N ASN A 128 12.16 -7.66 -18.04
CA ASN A 128 12.05 -8.95 -17.35
C ASN A 128 10.67 -9.19 -16.73
N TYR A 129 9.71 -8.34 -17.02
CA TYR A 129 8.38 -8.50 -16.48
C TYR A 129 7.54 -9.42 -17.33
N LYS A 130 7.05 -10.50 -16.72
CA LYS A 130 6.04 -11.36 -17.33
C LYS A 130 4.68 -10.93 -16.79
N SER A 131 3.82 -10.46 -17.67
CA SER A 131 2.47 -10.07 -17.32
C SER A 131 1.71 -11.26 -16.72
N ASP A 132 1.27 -11.09 -15.49
CA ASP A 132 0.31 -11.99 -14.87
C ASP A 132 -1.08 -11.58 -15.35
N ASN A 133 -1.66 -12.36 -16.26
CA ASN A 133 -2.95 -12.06 -16.86
C ASN A 133 -4.13 -12.08 -15.88
N ASN A 134 -3.89 -12.35 -14.61
CA ASN A 134 -4.94 -12.62 -13.64
C ASN A 134 -5.09 -11.59 -12.52
N HIS A 135 -4.44 -10.44 -12.59
CA HIS A 135 -4.38 -9.60 -11.40
C HIS A 135 -4.67 -8.15 -11.62
N GLY A 136 -5.41 -7.68 -10.66
CA GLY A 136 -5.89 -6.39 -10.39
C GLY A 136 -5.23 -5.25 -11.16
N HIS A 137 -6.00 -4.67 -12.02
CA HIS A 137 -5.59 -3.49 -12.74
C HIS A 137 -5.53 -2.32 -11.77
N PHE A 138 -4.35 -1.71 -11.64
CA PHE A 138 -4.30 -0.39 -11.09
C PHE A 138 -4.84 0.54 -12.16
N THR A 139 -5.98 1.10 -11.91
CA THR A 139 -6.43 2.24 -12.68
C THR A 139 -5.80 3.47 -12.06
N ASN A 140 -5.10 4.26 -12.87
CA ASN A 140 -4.70 5.59 -12.46
C ASN A 140 -5.96 6.40 -12.22
N GLN A 141 -6.37 6.48 -10.98
CA GLN A 141 -7.41 7.40 -10.57
C GLN A 141 -6.75 8.75 -10.36
N LYS A 142 -7.05 9.65 -11.24
CA LYS A 142 -6.83 11.07 -10.97
C LYS A 142 -8.08 11.67 -10.38
#